data_c8cc17a105a1e1f396284544d2cbb27c
#
_entry.id   c8cc17a105a1e1f396284544d2cbb27c
#
_cell.length_a   1.000
_cell.length_b   1.000
_cell.length_c   1.000
_cell.angle_alpha   90.00
_cell.angle_beta   90.00
_cell.angle_gamma   90.00
#
_symmetry.space_group_name_H-M   'P 1'
#
loop_
_entity.id
_entity.type
_entity.pdbx_description
1 polymer ?
#
loop_
_entity_poly.entity_id
_entity_poly.type
_entity_poly.pdbx_seq_one_letter_code
_entity_poly.pdbx_strand_id
1 'polypeptide(L)'
;YKQTRSEGFGPEVKRRIMLGSFVLSSGYYDAYYLKALKVKALIKKAFDEAFAKYDMILGPVAPTTAPKLGQSLSDPIKMYLGDIYTISVNLAGLPGISVPCGTDAQGLPIGLQLIGDCFAEKKLIRAAYTYEQARGKFGREDA
;
A
#
# COMPACT_ATOMS: atom_id res chain seq x y z
N TYR A 1 -26.70 14.77 -5.59
CA TYR A 1 -26.23 13.60 -4.80
C TYR A 1 -26.46 12.26 -5.51
N LYS A 2 -27.70 11.94 -5.98
CA LYS A 2 -27.98 10.65 -6.66
C LYS A 2 -27.14 10.49 -7.93
N GLN A 3 -27.12 11.49 -8.79
CA GLN A 3 -26.36 11.46 -10.04
C GLN A 3 -24.86 11.30 -9.80
N THR A 4 -24.27 12.06 -8.85
CA THR A 4 -22.86 11.94 -8.47
C THR A 4 -22.51 10.51 -8.02
N ARG A 5 -23.37 9.88 -7.23
CA ARG A 5 -23.13 8.50 -6.74
C ARG A 5 -23.34 7.44 -7.81
N SER A 6 -24.26 7.65 -8.75
CA SER A 6 -24.54 6.67 -9.82
C SER A 6 -23.55 6.77 -10.99
N GLU A 7 -23.14 7.96 -11.36
CA GLU A 7 -22.30 8.22 -12.55
C GLU A 7 -20.85 8.54 -12.20
N GLY A 8 -20.60 9.27 -11.09
CA GLY A 8 -19.27 9.72 -10.70
C GLY A 8 -18.41 8.68 -9.95
N PHE A 9 -19.02 7.63 -9.37
CA PHE A 9 -18.27 6.60 -8.64
C PHE A 9 -18.11 5.33 -9.49
N GLY A 10 -16.86 4.85 -9.58
CA GLY A 10 -16.58 3.55 -10.21
C GLY A 10 -17.14 2.36 -9.42
N PRO A 11 -17.20 1.17 -10.03
CA PRO A 11 -17.79 -0.04 -9.41
C PRO A 11 -17.13 -0.42 -8.08
N GLU A 12 -15.81 -0.30 -7.96
CA GLU A 12 -15.06 -0.65 -6.74
C GLU A 12 -15.37 0.32 -5.59
N VAL A 13 -15.48 1.62 -5.86
CA VAL A 13 -15.88 2.62 -4.85
C VAL A 13 -17.28 2.32 -4.31
N LYS A 14 -18.22 2.02 -5.20
CA LYS A 14 -19.57 1.64 -4.82
C LYS A 14 -19.60 0.38 -3.94
N ARG A 15 -18.82 -0.64 -4.31
CA ARG A 15 -18.68 -1.89 -3.54
C ARG A 15 -18.16 -1.61 -2.13
N ARG A 16 -17.11 -0.81 -1.99
CA ARG A 16 -16.53 -0.47 -0.67
C ARG A 16 -17.46 0.34 0.20
N ILE A 17 -18.23 1.28 -0.37
CA ILE A 17 -19.23 2.05 0.38
C ILE A 17 -20.34 1.13 0.91
N MET A 18 -20.85 0.22 0.07
CA MET A 18 -21.87 -0.75 0.48
C MET A 18 -21.35 -1.70 1.57
N LEU A 19 -20.14 -2.24 1.39
CA LEU A 19 -19.51 -3.11 2.37
C LEU A 19 -19.29 -2.39 3.71
N GLY A 20 -18.82 -1.16 3.68
CA GLY A 20 -18.64 -0.34 4.88
C GLY A 20 -19.96 -0.10 5.63
N SER A 21 -21.04 0.21 4.90
CA SER A 21 -22.37 0.38 5.49
C SER A 21 -22.88 -0.91 6.12
N PHE A 22 -22.63 -2.05 5.49
CA PHE A 22 -22.99 -3.37 6.03
C PHE A 22 -22.24 -3.68 7.33
N VAL A 23 -20.91 -3.50 7.34
CA VAL A 23 -20.06 -3.79 8.50
C VAL A 23 -20.42 -2.91 9.71
N LEU A 24 -20.89 -1.68 9.47
CA LEU A 24 -21.31 -0.74 10.51
C LEU A 24 -22.77 -0.92 10.93
N SER A 25 -23.53 -1.81 10.29
CA SER A 25 -24.95 -2.02 10.63
C SER A 25 -25.12 -2.82 11.94
N SER A 26 -26.30 -2.67 12.54
CA SER A 26 -26.65 -3.39 13.77
C SER A 26 -26.49 -4.91 13.60
N GLY A 27 -25.90 -5.56 14.60
CA GLY A 27 -25.60 -7.00 14.61
C GLY A 27 -24.27 -7.40 13.97
N TYR A 28 -23.66 -6.54 13.15
CA TYR A 28 -22.36 -6.82 12.52
C TYR A 28 -21.21 -5.96 13.08
N TYR A 29 -21.54 -4.87 13.76
CA TYR A 29 -20.58 -3.93 14.32
C TYR A 29 -19.56 -4.62 15.25
N ASP A 30 -20.01 -5.38 16.23
CA ASP A 30 -19.14 -6.05 17.20
C ASP A 30 -18.35 -7.18 16.55
N ALA A 31 -19.01 -7.98 15.69
CA ALA A 31 -18.41 -9.15 15.06
C ALA A 31 -17.33 -8.79 14.03
N TYR A 32 -17.52 -7.71 13.30
CA TYR A 32 -16.60 -7.33 12.21
C TYR A 32 -15.82 -6.08 12.51
N TYR A 33 -16.47 -4.96 12.84
CA TYR A 33 -15.78 -3.68 13.01
C TYR A 33 -14.86 -3.66 14.23
N LEU A 34 -15.35 -4.05 15.41
CA LEU A 34 -14.52 -4.11 16.61
C LEU A 34 -13.39 -5.15 16.50
N LYS A 35 -13.66 -6.28 15.86
CA LYS A 35 -12.63 -7.29 15.58
C LYS A 35 -11.55 -6.73 14.65
N ALA A 36 -11.93 -6.00 13.60
CA ALA A 36 -11.00 -5.34 12.69
C ALA A 36 -10.14 -4.29 13.41
N LEU A 37 -10.71 -3.49 14.33
CA LEU A 37 -9.95 -2.54 15.15
C LEU A 37 -8.91 -3.23 16.04
N LYS A 38 -9.25 -4.39 16.64
CA LYS A 38 -8.29 -5.18 17.43
C LYS A 38 -7.15 -5.70 16.56
N VAL A 39 -7.44 -6.22 15.37
CA VAL A 39 -6.41 -6.66 14.41
C VAL A 39 -5.54 -5.49 13.96
N LYS A 40 -6.14 -4.33 13.66
CA LYS A 40 -5.40 -3.10 13.33
C LYS A 40 -4.42 -2.72 14.43
N ALA A 41 -4.84 -2.80 15.70
CA ALA A 41 -3.97 -2.51 16.85
C ALA A 41 -2.79 -3.50 16.95
N LEU A 42 -3.01 -4.79 16.65
CA LEU A 42 -1.92 -5.78 16.61
C LEU A 42 -0.92 -5.51 15.49
N ILE A 43 -1.41 -5.13 14.31
CA ILE A 43 -0.54 -4.72 13.19
C ILE A 43 0.31 -3.52 13.60
N LYS A 44 -0.31 -2.47 14.17
CA LYS A 44 0.42 -1.28 14.64
C LYS A 44 1.50 -1.67 15.66
N LYS A 45 1.15 -2.50 16.65
CA LYS A 45 2.08 -2.96 17.68
C LYS A 45 3.30 -3.67 17.09
N ALA A 46 3.12 -4.53 16.09
CA ALA A 46 4.23 -5.22 15.44
C ALA A 46 5.22 -4.23 14.77
N PHE A 47 4.71 -3.17 14.15
CA PHE A 47 5.56 -2.11 13.61
C PHE A 47 6.25 -1.31 14.71
N ASP A 48 5.56 -0.96 15.81
CA ASP A 48 6.15 -0.24 16.94
C ASP A 48 7.32 -1.02 17.57
N GLU A 49 7.17 -2.35 17.70
CA GLU A 49 8.23 -3.23 18.19
C GLU A 49 9.44 -3.30 17.23
N ALA A 50 9.20 -3.21 15.92
CA ALA A 50 10.26 -3.13 14.92
C ALA A 50 10.98 -1.77 14.98
N PHE A 51 10.24 -0.67 15.05
CA PHE A 51 10.84 0.68 15.10
C PHE A 51 11.52 1.00 16.43
N ALA A 52 11.24 0.26 17.50
CA ALA A 52 12.02 0.32 18.72
C ALA A 52 13.49 -0.18 18.53
N LYS A 53 13.76 -0.91 17.45
CA LYS A 53 15.07 -1.52 17.15
C LYS A 53 15.71 -1.00 15.87
N TYR A 54 14.90 -0.58 14.89
CA TYR A 54 15.33 -0.23 13.55
C TYR A 54 14.83 1.16 13.16
N ASP A 55 15.62 1.86 12.39
CA ASP A 55 15.31 3.22 11.92
C ASP A 55 14.28 3.24 10.80
N MET A 56 14.21 2.19 9.99
CA MET A 56 13.27 2.01 8.89
C MET A 56 13.17 0.55 8.48
N ILE A 57 12.08 0.23 7.79
CA ILE A 57 11.84 -1.09 7.20
C ILE A 57 11.92 -0.94 5.69
N LEU A 58 12.58 -1.90 5.04
CA LEU A 58 12.79 -1.93 3.61
C LEU A 58 12.21 -3.23 3.03
N GLY A 59 11.51 -3.12 1.92
CA GLY A 59 10.90 -4.27 1.26
C GLY A 59 10.41 -3.97 -0.15
N PRO A 60 9.83 -4.94 -0.85
CA PRO A 60 9.18 -4.70 -2.13
C PRO A 60 7.89 -3.88 -1.93
N VAL A 61 7.56 -3.02 -2.91
CA VAL A 61 6.31 -2.27 -2.87
C VAL A 61 5.12 -3.10 -3.36
N ALA A 62 5.36 -4.03 -4.27
CA ALA A 62 4.35 -4.92 -4.84
C ALA A 62 4.95 -6.33 -5.08
N PRO A 63 4.11 -7.39 -5.10
CA PRO A 63 4.57 -8.77 -5.33
C PRO A 63 5.09 -9.01 -6.75
N THR A 64 4.62 -8.23 -7.71
CA THR A 64 4.93 -8.36 -9.13
C THR A 64 5.15 -6.99 -9.76
N THR A 65 5.76 -6.95 -10.93
CA THR A 65 5.78 -5.78 -11.80
C THR A 65 4.37 -5.47 -12.34
N ALA A 66 4.23 -4.35 -13.04
CA ALA A 66 2.93 -3.87 -13.52
C ALA A 66 2.18 -4.93 -14.36
N PRO A 67 0.90 -5.21 -14.07
CA PRO A 67 0.08 -6.11 -14.88
C PRO A 67 -0.27 -5.46 -16.22
N LYS A 68 -0.69 -6.27 -17.20
CA LYS A 68 -1.24 -5.75 -18.45
C LYS A 68 -2.53 -4.96 -18.20
N LEU A 69 -2.78 -3.95 -19.03
CA LEU A 69 -4.00 -3.15 -18.94
C LEU A 69 -5.26 -4.03 -18.98
N GLY A 70 -6.18 -3.79 -18.03
CA GLY A 70 -7.42 -4.55 -17.90
C GLY A 70 -7.31 -5.89 -17.17
N GLN A 71 -6.13 -6.43 -16.97
CA GLN A 71 -5.95 -7.76 -16.34
C GLN A 71 -6.30 -7.76 -14.84
N SER A 72 -6.03 -6.67 -14.13
CA SER A 72 -6.33 -6.54 -12.71
C SER A 72 -7.83 -6.45 -12.39
N LEU A 73 -8.66 -6.08 -13.36
CA LEU A 73 -10.11 -5.92 -13.18
C LEU A 73 -10.87 -7.25 -13.26
N SER A 74 -10.27 -8.30 -13.83
CA SER A 74 -10.92 -9.60 -14.06
C SER A 74 -10.91 -10.50 -12.80
N ASP A 75 -10.01 -10.27 -11.86
CA ASP A 75 -9.86 -11.08 -10.64
C ASP A 75 -9.67 -10.19 -9.40
N PRO A 76 -10.72 -9.97 -8.60
CA PRO A 76 -10.65 -9.15 -7.39
C PRO A 76 -9.61 -9.66 -6.37
N ILE A 77 -9.38 -10.97 -6.28
CA ILE A 77 -8.45 -11.55 -5.31
C ILE A 77 -7.01 -11.18 -5.72
N LYS A 78 -6.66 -11.29 -6.99
CA LYS A 78 -5.35 -10.85 -7.50
C LYS A 78 -5.13 -9.36 -7.32
N MET A 79 -6.16 -8.55 -7.50
CA MET A 79 -6.10 -7.12 -7.25
C MET A 79 -5.77 -6.82 -5.78
N TYR A 80 -6.45 -7.49 -4.83
CA TYR A 80 -6.18 -7.30 -3.39
C TYR A 80 -4.81 -7.83 -2.97
N LEU A 81 -4.35 -8.93 -3.55
CA LEU A 81 -3.00 -9.46 -3.30
C LEU A 81 -1.89 -8.52 -3.80
N GLY A 82 -2.17 -7.70 -4.80
CA GLY A 82 -1.25 -6.66 -5.28
C GLY A 82 -0.87 -5.63 -4.21
N ASP A 83 -1.76 -5.38 -3.24
CA ASP A 83 -1.59 -4.37 -2.20
C ASP A 83 -1.05 -4.95 -0.88
N ILE A 84 -0.65 -6.23 -0.84
CA ILE A 84 -0.32 -6.95 0.41
C ILE A 84 0.78 -6.26 1.24
N TYR A 85 1.74 -5.60 0.58
CA TYR A 85 2.85 -4.92 1.24
C TYR A 85 2.55 -3.46 1.63
N THR A 86 1.49 -2.86 1.08
CA THR A 86 1.14 -1.46 1.33
C THR A 86 -0.04 -1.30 2.29
N ILE A 87 -0.96 -2.26 2.35
CA ILE A 87 -2.13 -2.21 3.23
C ILE A 87 -1.73 -2.14 4.71
N SER A 88 -0.76 -2.94 5.15
CA SER A 88 -0.31 -2.97 6.54
C SER A 88 0.26 -1.64 6.99
N VAL A 89 0.99 -0.94 6.13
CA VAL A 89 1.55 0.40 6.38
C VAL A 89 0.43 1.42 6.59
N ASN A 90 -0.60 1.40 5.72
CA ASN A 90 -1.77 2.26 5.85
C ASN A 90 -2.57 1.96 7.13
N LEU A 91 -2.77 0.68 7.47
CA LEU A 91 -3.46 0.28 8.70
C LEU A 91 -2.71 0.70 9.96
N ALA A 92 -1.39 0.67 9.93
CA ALA A 92 -0.54 1.12 11.03
C ALA A 92 -0.41 2.66 11.11
N GLY A 93 -0.84 3.40 10.08
CA GLY A 93 -0.73 4.86 10.03
C GLY A 93 0.70 5.36 9.92
N LEU A 94 1.52 4.66 9.12
CA LEU A 94 2.94 4.92 8.95
C LEU A 94 3.23 5.59 7.59
N PRO A 95 4.24 6.47 7.54
CA PRO A 95 4.71 7.01 6.27
C PRO A 95 5.52 5.97 5.49
N GLY A 96 5.35 5.97 4.17
CA GLY A 96 6.11 5.12 3.26
C GLY A 96 6.47 5.88 1.98
N ILE A 97 7.60 5.52 1.37
CA ILE A 97 8.03 6.03 0.08
C ILE A 97 8.44 4.86 -0.81
N SER A 98 8.08 4.92 -2.08
CA SER A 98 8.54 3.96 -3.09
C SER A 98 9.55 4.62 -4.01
N VAL A 99 10.65 3.92 -4.26
CA VAL A 99 11.69 4.33 -5.21
C VAL A 99 11.99 3.19 -6.17
N PRO A 100 12.27 3.47 -7.45
CA PRO A 100 12.66 2.42 -8.39
C PRO A 100 13.99 1.78 -7.97
N CYS A 101 14.10 0.45 -7.99
CA CYS A 101 15.33 -0.25 -7.61
C CYS A 101 15.92 -1.17 -8.69
N GLY A 102 15.22 -1.36 -9.78
CA GLY A 102 15.66 -2.20 -10.90
C GLY A 102 14.54 -2.41 -11.90
N THR A 103 14.77 -3.30 -12.85
CA THR A 103 13.76 -3.76 -13.82
C THR A 103 13.68 -5.28 -13.81
N ASP A 104 12.53 -5.81 -14.22
CA ASP A 104 12.39 -7.24 -14.49
C ASP A 104 12.98 -7.62 -15.87
N ALA A 105 12.87 -8.90 -16.22
CA ALA A 105 13.37 -9.41 -17.51
C ALA A 105 12.68 -8.80 -18.75
N GLN A 106 11.53 -8.15 -18.58
CA GLN A 106 10.79 -7.45 -19.62
C GLN A 106 11.08 -5.93 -19.62
N GLY A 107 11.95 -5.44 -18.74
CA GLY A 107 12.28 -4.01 -18.60
C GLY A 107 11.24 -3.22 -17.81
N LEU A 108 10.28 -3.87 -17.13
CA LEU A 108 9.31 -3.18 -16.28
C LEU A 108 9.93 -2.80 -14.93
N PRO A 109 9.65 -1.59 -14.40
CA PRO A 109 10.27 -1.11 -13.17
C PRO A 109 9.84 -1.93 -11.94
N ILE A 110 10.80 -2.16 -11.05
CA ILE A 110 10.60 -2.76 -9.73
C ILE A 110 10.70 -1.66 -8.68
N GLY A 111 9.73 -1.59 -7.77
CA GLY A 111 9.69 -0.61 -6.68
C GLY A 111 10.24 -1.18 -5.38
N LEU A 112 11.14 -0.42 -4.75
CA LEU A 112 11.60 -0.59 -3.39
C LEU A 112 10.76 0.29 -2.47
N GLN A 113 10.18 -0.28 -1.41
CA GLN A 113 9.45 0.47 -0.39
C GLN A 113 10.33 0.71 0.83
N LEU A 114 10.38 1.95 1.28
CA LEU A 114 10.92 2.35 2.58
C LEU A 114 9.77 2.79 3.48
N ILE A 115 9.69 2.22 4.69
CA ILE A 115 8.66 2.53 5.68
C ILE A 115 9.36 3.12 6.89
N GLY A 116 8.86 4.25 7.39
CA GLY A 116 9.35 4.93 8.58
C GLY A 116 8.36 4.88 9.73
N ASP A 117 8.83 5.24 10.91
CA ASP A 117 7.96 5.47 12.05
C ASP A 117 7.06 6.71 11.84
N CYS A 118 6.06 6.89 12.70
CA CYS A 118 5.16 8.04 12.65
C CYS A 118 5.94 9.36 12.56
N PHE A 119 5.54 10.23 11.62
CA PHE A 119 6.17 11.53 11.37
C PHE A 119 7.66 11.48 10.97
N ALA A 120 8.14 10.34 10.45
CA ALA A 120 9.52 10.16 9.99
C ALA A 120 9.73 10.48 8.50
N GLU A 121 8.84 11.25 7.86
CA GLU A 121 8.87 11.57 6.42
C GLU A 121 10.21 12.18 6.00
N LYS A 122 10.77 13.09 6.81
CA LYS A 122 12.07 13.69 6.53
C LYS A 122 13.20 12.65 6.47
N LYS A 123 13.19 11.67 7.37
CA LYS A 123 14.16 10.56 7.40
C LYS A 123 13.99 9.69 6.15
N LEU A 124 12.75 9.37 5.77
CA LEU A 124 12.43 8.58 4.59
C LEU A 124 12.89 9.24 3.29
N ILE A 125 12.56 10.53 3.11
CA ILE A 125 12.96 11.30 1.92
C ILE A 125 14.48 11.34 1.81
N ARG A 126 15.19 11.56 2.93
CA ARG A 126 16.65 11.58 2.94
C ARG A 126 17.24 10.22 2.56
N ALA A 127 16.69 9.13 3.08
CA ALA A 127 17.14 7.78 2.76
C ALA A 127 16.88 7.43 1.29
N ALA A 128 15.67 7.74 0.79
CA ALA A 128 15.30 7.54 -0.61
C ALA A 128 16.23 8.32 -1.55
N TYR A 129 16.47 9.60 -1.27
CA TYR A 129 17.40 10.44 -2.03
C TYR A 129 18.82 9.87 -2.03
N THR A 130 19.33 9.49 -0.85
CA THR A 130 20.68 8.90 -0.73
C THR A 130 20.78 7.61 -1.56
N TYR A 131 19.75 6.78 -1.50
CA TYR A 131 19.68 5.57 -2.30
C TYR A 131 19.68 5.88 -3.81
N GLU A 132 18.88 6.84 -4.27
CA GLU A 132 18.84 7.23 -5.68
C GLU A 132 20.20 7.76 -6.17
N GLN A 133 20.89 8.56 -5.35
CA GLN A 133 22.24 9.04 -5.70
C GLN A 133 23.25 7.88 -5.79
N ALA A 134 23.22 6.94 -4.85
CA ALA A 134 24.12 5.79 -4.83
C ALA A 134 23.85 4.79 -5.95
N ARG A 135 22.59 4.58 -6.30
CA ARG A 135 22.18 3.70 -7.41
C ARG A 135 22.55 4.27 -8.78
N GLY A 136 22.58 5.60 -8.92
CA GLY A 136 22.80 6.29 -10.20
C GLY A 136 21.51 6.39 -11.04
N LYS A 137 21.67 6.72 -12.31
CA LYS A 137 20.56 6.91 -13.25
C LYS A 137 19.73 5.62 -13.42
N PHE A 138 18.41 5.76 -13.45
CA PHE A 138 17.45 4.68 -13.65
C PHE A 138 16.56 5.00 -14.86
N GLY A 139 16.57 4.10 -15.86
CA GLY A 139 15.71 4.19 -17.03
C GLY A 139 16.42 4.62 -18.30
N ARG A 140 15.71 4.45 -19.39
CA ARG A 140 15.99 4.59 -20.81
C ARG A 140 16.89 5.80 -21.23
N GLU A 141 18.14 5.82 -20.88
CA GLU A 141 19.08 6.74 -21.56
C GLU A 141 19.96 6.02 -22.59
N ASP A 142 19.79 4.67 -22.74
CA ASP A 142 20.57 3.85 -23.69
C ASP A 142 19.66 3.09 -24.69
N ALA A 143 18.50 3.64 -25.04
CA ALA A 143 17.62 3.08 -26.08
C ALA A 143 17.38 4.07 -27.21
#